data_e86a472b03a1ec0aae21a294d7c5598b
#
_entry.id   e86a472b03a1ec0aae21a294d7c5598b
#
_cell.length_a   1.000
_cell.length_b   1.000
_cell.length_c   1.000
_cell.angle_alpha   90.00
_cell.angle_beta   90.00
_cell.angle_gamma   90.00
#
_symmetry.space_group_name_H-M   'P 1'
#
loop_
_entity.id
_entity.type
_entity.pdbx_description
1 polymer ?
#
loop_
_entity_poly.entity_id
_entity_poly.type
_entity_poly.pdbx_seq_one_letter_code
_entity_poly.pdbx_strand_id
1 'polypeptide(L)'
;MLNAIPLHKLKIDNMKFSFNRNEFIEALLVGGSMAGKNKVLPILECVKLNVRGEKSTISSYNGDVAITKRVSINSEEECSLCVNKQDLDSFIRSLTDDVIDVEYSDNTIVLKHKKGKLSLPTFNVDDFVQPNIEKEGDSIKLNSSSLLRIIVSANKFRVSKDDLRPIMSCINMNVTDKTIEISASDMMSLYSSPIELGESHPNFVLNLTDVSIAPLKNMLEHCSEVTIINGERSFTIKSDDAMLSAVKVEGRYPNVKSVIPQYENCTRICVNVKEFTNAVKRCSMNADKSASIVTIESNTPSFIEVSSNDIDYNKSTIEYVDCELDGNFNKFSVKYAQILNILSCIKSDNITIITKSERDPIIIRDELAKKSIYLLMPFLSI
;
A
#
# COMPACT_ATOMS: atom_id res chain seq x y z
N MET A 1 12.47 -31.38 -37.93
CA MET A 1 13.52 -30.81 -37.04
C MET A 1 13.88 -29.46 -37.59
N LEU A 2 13.22 -28.40 -37.14
CA LEU A 2 13.55 -27.03 -37.45
C LEU A 2 14.34 -26.49 -36.24
N ASN A 3 15.64 -26.30 -36.42
CA ASN A 3 16.54 -25.71 -35.43
C ASN A 3 16.08 -24.27 -35.17
N ALA A 4 15.55 -24.03 -33.99
CA ALA A 4 15.34 -22.69 -33.45
C ALA A 4 16.74 -22.07 -33.25
N ILE A 5 17.11 -21.10 -34.08
CA ILE A 5 18.29 -20.26 -33.89
C ILE A 5 18.06 -19.46 -32.61
N PRO A 6 18.96 -19.52 -31.62
CA PRO A 6 18.84 -18.69 -30.44
C PRO A 6 19.02 -17.22 -30.82
N LEU A 7 18.03 -16.38 -30.50
CA LEU A 7 17.94 -14.94 -30.76
C LEU A 7 19.07 -14.09 -30.13
N HIS A 8 20.09 -14.70 -29.54
CA HIS A 8 21.12 -14.06 -28.69
C HIS A 8 22.42 -13.67 -29.40
N LYS A 9 22.49 -13.66 -30.71
CA LYS A 9 23.75 -13.30 -31.44
C LYS A 9 23.57 -12.36 -32.62
N LEU A 10 22.60 -11.49 -32.59
CA LEU A 10 22.64 -10.31 -33.45
C LEU A 10 23.42 -9.22 -32.69
N LYS A 11 24.64 -8.90 -33.14
CA LYS A 11 25.27 -7.62 -32.81
C LYS A 11 24.27 -6.54 -33.17
N ILE A 12 23.72 -5.87 -32.14
CA ILE A 12 22.80 -4.74 -32.35
C ILE A 12 23.70 -3.55 -32.71
N ASP A 13 23.92 -3.34 -34.00
CA ASP A 13 24.63 -2.17 -34.50
C ASP A 13 23.69 -0.97 -34.37
N ASN A 14 23.92 -0.14 -33.35
CA ASN A 14 23.45 1.24 -33.22
C ASN A 14 21.92 1.43 -33.28
N MET A 15 21.19 0.81 -32.39
CA MET A 15 19.73 0.96 -32.31
C MET A 15 19.33 2.36 -31.83
N LYS A 16 18.27 2.95 -32.45
CA LYS A 16 17.73 4.26 -32.09
C LYS A 16 16.27 4.17 -31.75
N PHE A 17 15.90 4.86 -30.67
CA PHE A 17 14.50 5.03 -30.29
C PHE A 17 14.29 6.36 -29.58
N SER A 18 13.04 6.78 -29.44
CA SER A 18 12.70 8.00 -28.69
C SER A 18 11.43 7.80 -27.89
N PHE A 19 11.25 8.61 -26.86
CA PHE A 19 10.07 8.55 -26.01
C PHE A 19 9.67 9.94 -25.50
N ASN A 20 8.39 10.10 -25.17
CA ASN A 20 7.90 11.27 -24.46
C ASN A 20 8.40 11.24 -23.01
N ARG A 21 9.01 12.34 -22.58
CA ARG A 21 9.62 12.45 -21.23
C ARG A 21 8.61 12.22 -20.10
N ASN A 22 7.45 12.86 -20.16
CA ASN A 22 6.47 12.80 -19.07
C ASN A 22 5.83 11.41 -18.96
N GLU A 23 5.42 10.82 -20.08
CA GLU A 23 4.90 9.45 -20.13
C GLU A 23 5.93 8.43 -19.61
N PHE A 24 7.19 8.62 -19.96
CA PHE A 24 8.25 7.74 -19.50
C PHE A 24 8.50 7.87 -17.99
N ILE A 25 8.47 9.10 -17.43
CA ILE A 25 8.58 9.33 -15.98
C ILE A 25 7.44 8.65 -15.22
N GLU A 26 6.20 8.75 -15.72
CA GLU A 26 5.04 8.07 -15.10
C GLU A 26 5.19 6.55 -15.18
N ALA A 27 5.61 6.02 -16.32
CA ALA A 27 5.85 4.60 -16.46
C ALA A 27 7.01 4.10 -15.59
N LEU A 28 8.08 4.90 -15.44
CA LEU A 28 9.21 4.59 -14.59
C LEU A 28 8.86 4.67 -13.10
N LEU A 29 7.95 5.56 -12.71
CA LEU A 29 7.43 5.65 -11.33
C LEU A 29 6.76 4.33 -10.92
N VAL A 30 5.97 3.75 -11.80
CA VAL A 30 5.28 2.48 -11.55
C VAL A 30 6.21 1.30 -11.83
N GLY A 31 6.66 1.12 -13.08
CA GLY A 31 7.44 -0.03 -13.54
C GLY A 31 8.84 -0.14 -12.90
N GLY A 32 9.41 0.97 -12.45
CA GLY A 32 10.70 1.03 -11.75
C GLY A 32 10.62 1.01 -10.22
N SER A 33 9.43 0.88 -9.64
CA SER A 33 9.23 1.04 -8.18
C SER A 33 9.89 -0.05 -7.34
N MET A 34 10.21 -1.21 -7.90
CA MET A 34 10.91 -2.30 -7.21
C MET A 34 12.44 -2.22 -7.33
N ALA A 35 12.98 -1.41 -8.25
CA ALA A 35 14.41 -1.20 -8.36
C ALA A 35 14.92 -0.34 -7.19
N GLY A 36 15.76 -0.90 -6.35
CA GLY A 36 16.29 -0.25 -5.16
C GLY A 36 17.70 -0.67 -4.84
N LYS A 37 18.39 0.08 -3.97
CA LYS A 37 19.79 -0.20 -3.60
C LYS A 37 19.97 -1.62 -3.09
N ASN A 38 20.80 -2.38 -3.78
CA ASN A 38 21.16 -3.74 -3.42
C ASN A 38 22.67 -3.97 -3.60
N LYS A 39 23.38 -4.10 -2.48
CA LYS A 39 24.86 -4.27 -2.49
C LYS A 39 25.31 -5.65 -2.98
N VAL A 40 24.43 -6.63 -2.98
CA VAL A 40 24.74 -8.03 -3.33
C VAL A 40 24.46 -8.31 -4.80
N LEU A 41 23.34 -7.82 -5.30
CA LEU A 41 22.86 -8.05 -6.67
C LEU A 41 22.59 -6.72 -7.37
N PRO A 42 23.57 -6.11 -8.03
CA PRO A 42 23.41 -4.80 -8.69
C PRO A 42 22.30 -4.77 -9.75
N ILE A 43 21.96 -5.91 -10.35
CA ILE A 43 20.88 -6.02 -11.32
C ILE A 43 19.50 -5.64 -10.73
N LEU A 44 19.31 -5.79 -9.40
CA LEU A 44 18.08 -5.39 -8.70
C LEU A 44 17.98 -3.86 -8.51
N GLU A 45 19.05 -3.11 -8.80
CA GLU A 45 19.00 -1.64 -8.89
C GLU A 45 18.56 -1.15 -10.29
N CYS A 46 18.42 -2.08 -11.23
CA CYS A 46 18.12 -1.78 -12.61
C CYS A 46 16.64 -1.92 -12.94
N VAL A 47 16.23 -1.18 -13.95
CA VAL A 47 15.00 -1.43 -14.70
C VAL A 47 15.34 -2.15 -15.99
N LYS A 48 14.52 -3.13 -16.34
CA LYS A 48 14.52 -3.75 -17.65
C LYS A 48 13.57 -3.01 -18.57
N LEU A 49 14.09 -2.48 -19.62
CA LEU A 49 13.34 -1.83 -20.70
C LEU A 49 13.24 -2.82 -21.88
N ASN A 50 12.02 -3.21 -22.22
CA ASN A 50 11.75 -3.94 -23.46
C ASN A 50 11.17 -2.95 -24.46
N VAL A 51 11.93 -2.65 -25.50
CA VAL A 51 11.53 -1.72 -26.57
C VAL A 51 10.80 -2.50 -27.65
N ARG A 52 9.51 -2.19 -27.88
CA ARG A 52 8.61 -2.82 -28.84
C ARG A 52 7.53 -1.87 -29.34
N GLY A 53 7.91 -0.64 -29.66
CA GLY A 53 6.96 0.39 -30.06
C GLY A 53 5.95 0.70 -28.94
N GLU A 54 4.67 0.73 -29.26
CA GLU A 54 3.59 0.98 -28.27
C GLU A 54 3.43 -0.13 -27.22
N LYS A 55 4.01 -1.31 -27.46
CA LYS A 55 4.02 -2.45 -26.51
C LYS A 55 5.29 -2.52 -25.68
N SER A 56 6.07 -1.45 -25.66
CA SER A 56 7.25 -1.37 -24.79
C SER A 56 6.87 -1.44 -23.32
N THR A 57 7.78 -1.96 -22.50
CA THR A 57 7.55 -2.12 -21.06
C THR A 57 8.76 -1.75 -20.24
N ILE A 58 8.52 -1.18 -19.07
CA ILE A 58 9.50 -0.98 -18.01
C ILE A 58 9.17 -1.98 -16.91
N SER A 59 10.17 -2.75 -16.47
CA SER A 59 9.99 -3.75 -15.41
C SER A 59 11.08 -3.61 -14.36
N SER A 60 10.73 -3.87 -13.11
CA SER A 60 11.67 -3.99 -11.99
C SER A 60 11.27 -5.13 -11.06
N TYR A 61 12.23 -5.58 -10.28
CA TYR A 61 12.08 -6.75 -9.41
C TYR A 61 13.03 -6.65 -8.21
N ASN A 62 12.59 -7.14 -7.03
CA ASN A 62 13.37 -7.08 -5.79
C ASN A 62 13.63 -8.43 -5.11
N GLY A 63 13.32 -9.54 -5.77
CA GLY A 63 13.39 -10.90 -5.22
C GLY A 63 12.01 -11.51 -4.99
N ASP A 64 11.08 -10.79 -4.40
CA ASP A 64 9.74 -11.27 -4.03
C ASP A 64 8.62 -10.67 -4.87
N VAL A 65 8.80 -9.42 -5.30
CA VAL A 65 7.79 -8.63 -6.04
C VAL A 65 8.39 -8.17 -7.36
N ALA A 66 7.65 -8.40 -8.44
CA ALA A 66 7.94 -7.86 -9.77
C ALA A 66 6.82 -6.94 -10.22
N ILE A 67 7.19 -5.85 -10.87
CA ILE A 67 6.22 -4.94 -11.47
C ILE A 67 6.63 -4.61 -12.89
N THR A 68 5.64 -4.52 -13.77
CA THR A 68 5.80 -4.16 -15.18
C THR A 68 4.77 -3.10 -15.53
N LYS A 69 5.19 -2.06 -16.22
CA LYS A 69 4.32 -1.00 -16.74
C LYS A 69 4.57 -0.83 -18.24
N ARG A 70 3.50 -0.68 -19.03
CA ARG A 70 3.59 -0.36 -20.44
C ARG A 70 3.97 1.10 -20.62
N VAL A 71 4.72 1.38 -21.69
CA VAL A 71 5.13 2.73 -22.10
C VAL A 71 5.23 2.76 -23.61
N SER A 72 4.82 3.86 -24.23
CA SER A 72 4.99 4.06 -25.68
C SER A 72 6.40 4.53 -25.98
N ILE A 73 7.07 3.82 -26.87
CA ILE A 73 8.41 4.16 -27.37
C ILE A 73 8.37 4.16 -28.90
N ASN A 74 8.84 5.22 -29.50
CA ASN A 74 8.97 5.27 -30.95
C ASN A 74 10.27 4.56 -31.37
N SER A 75 10.14 3.38 -31.97
CA SER A 75 11.27 2.54 -32.43
C SER A 75 10.87 1.69 -33.62
N GLU A 76 11.77 1.56 -34.58
CA GLU A 76 11.63 0.64 -35.72
C GLU A 76 12.14 -0.77 -35.39
N GLU A 77 12.93 -0.93 -34.36
CA GLU A 77 13.57 -2.18 -33.97
C GLU A 77 13.15 -2.59 -32.55
N GLU A 78 13.28 -3.87 -32.26
CA GLU A 78 13.00 -4.41 -30.91
C GLU A 78 14.30 -4.72 -30.17
N CYS A 79 14.40 -4.31 -28.91
CA CYS A 79 15.48 -4.73 -28.02
C CYS A 79 15.05 -4.84 -26.58
N SER A 80 15.95 -5.44 -25.79
CA SER A 80 15.85 -5.46 -24.33
C SER A 80 17.16 -4.97 -23.74
N LEU A 81 17.06 -4.11 -22.75
CA LEU A 81 18.24 -3.61 -22.03
C LEU A 81 17.93 -3.42 -20.53
N CYS A 82 18.96 -3.49 -19.69
CA CYS A 82 18.87 -3.21 -18.27
C CYS A 82 19.75 -2.01 -17.95
N VAL A 83 19.20 -1.03 -17.24
CA VAL A 83 19.92 0.19 -16.86
C VAL A 83 19.64 0.56 -15.43
N ASN A 84 20.60 1.16 -14.72
CA ASN A 84 20.42 1.63 -13.35
C ASN A 84 19.27 2.63 -13.29
N LYS A 85 18.27 2.33 -12.45
CA LYS A 85 17.04 3.12 -12.34
C LYS A 85 17.30 4.52 -11.82
N GLN A 86 18.17 4.65 -10.82
CA GLN A 86 18.43 5.93 -10.16
C GLN A 86 19.10 6.92 -11.12
N ASP A 87 20.10 6.47 -11.88
CA ASP A 87 20.81 7.31 -12.85
C ASP A 87 19.89 7.76 -13.96
N LEU A 88 19.10 6.81 -14.51
CA LEU A 88 18.12 7.09 -15.55
C LEU A 88 17.05 8.09 -15.12
N ASP A 89 16.42 7.85 -13.97
CA ASP A 89 15.33 8.67 -13.40
C ASP A 89 15.82 10.10 -13.08
N SER A 90 16.99 10.20 -12.42
CA SER A 90 17.57 11.49 -12.03
C SER A 90 17.88 12.35 -13.25
N PHE A 91 18.40 11.76 -14.31
CA PHE A 91 18.71 12.47 -15.53
C PHE A 91 17.44 12.93 -16.25
N ILE A 92 16.50 12.02 -16.50
CA ILE A 92 15.27 12.35 -17.25
C ILE A 92 14.46 13.43 -16.53
N ARG A 93 14.39 13.40 -15.19
CA ARG A 93 13.70 14.43 -14.40
C ARG A 93 14.39 15.79 -14.46
N SER A 94 15.69 15.83 -14.65
CA SER A 94 16.44 17.09 -14.77
C SER A 94 16.25 17.80 -16.12
N LEU A 95 15.72 17.10 -17.15
CA LEU A 95 15.51 17.63 -18.46
C LEU A 95 14.22 18.44 -18.56
N THR A 96 14.19 19.36 -19.52
CA THR A 96 13.00 20.16 -19.89
C THR A 96 12.47 19.83 -21.27
N ASP A 97 13.17 18.98 -22.02
CA ASP A 97 12.77 18.54 -23.34
C ASP A 97 11.57 17.59 -23.28
N ASP A 98 10.64 17.70 -24.24
CA ASP A 98 9.44 16.85 -24.27
C ASP A 98 9.74 15.45 -24.82
N VAL A 99 10.71 15.34 -25.72
CA VAL A 99 11.13 14.09 -26.37
C VAL A 99 12.60 13.86 -26.11
N ILE A 100 12.94 12.64 -25.74
CA ILE A 100 14.30 12.19 -25.51
C ILE A 100 14.67 11.15 -26.55
N ASP A 101 15.76 11.41 -27.29
CA ASP A 101 16.34 10.47 -28.24
C ASP A 101 17.35 9.57 -27.52
N VAL A 102 17.32 8.29 -27.84
CA VAL A 102 18.22 7.28 -27.25
C VAL A 102 18.92 6.50 -28.34
N GLU A 103 20.22 6.33 -28.20
CA GLU A 103 21.03 5.41 -28.98
C GLU A 103 21.55 4.29 -28.08
N TYR A 104 21.43 3.06 -28.52
CA TYR A 104 21.91 1.89 -27.80
C TYR A 104 22.93 1.12 -28.67
N SER A 105 24.14 0.98 -28.18
CA SER A 105 25.21 0.21 -28.80
C SER A 105 26.24 -0.21 -27.75
N ASP A 106 26.94 -1.29 -27.98
CA ASP A 106 28.08 -1.75 -27.17
C ASP A 106 27.85 -1.72 -25.64
N ASN A 107 26.72 -2.23 -25.20
CA ASN A 107 26.32 -2.21 -23.79
C ASN A 107 26.26 -0.82 -23.15
N THR A 108 25.96 0.20 -23.95
CA THR A 108 25.85 1.59 -23.50
C THR A 108 24.60 2.22 -24.13
N ILE A 109 23.81 2.91 -23.31
CA ILE A 109 22.77 3.82 -23.81
C ILE A 109 23.25 5.25 -23.74
N VAL A 110 22.93 6.01 -24.79
CA VAL A 110 23.20 7.44 -24.88
C VAL A 110 21.88 8.17 -25.01
N LEU A 111 21.46 8.86 -23.96
CA LEU A 111 20.29 9.73 -23.96
C LEU A 111 20.72 11.11 -24.47
N LYS A 112 20.04 11.61 -25.49
CA LYS A 112 20.34 12.90 -26.13
C LYS A 112 19.21 13.89 -25.87
N HIS A 113 19.58 15.11 -25.62
CA HIS A 113 18.69 16.26 -25.51
C HIS A 113 19.30 17.44 -26.25
N LYS A 114 18.55 18.55 -26.40
CA LYS A 114 18.95 19.71 -27.26
C LYS A 114 20.36 20.27 -27.00
N LYS A 115 20.86 20.17 -25.76
CA LYS A 115 22.11 20.83 -25.35
C LYS A 115 23.17 19.86 -24.83
N GLY A 116 22.93 18.54 -24.85
CA GLY A 116 23.89 17.59 -24.31
C GLY A 116 23.47 16.13 -24.44
N LYS A 117 24.25 15.27 -23.84
CA LYS A 117 24.00 13.82 -23.81
C LYS A 117 24.47 13.22 -22.48
N LEU A 118 23.81 12.13 -22.07
CA LEU A 118 24.24 11.26 -20.99
C LEU A 118 24.53 9.88 -21.55
N SER A 119 25.65 9.28 -21.17
CA SER A 119 25.97 7.89 -21.47
C SER A 119 25.88 7.07 -20.19
N LEU A 120 25.12 5.98 -20.22
CA LEU A 120 24.99 5.04 -19.10
C LEU A 120 25.34 3.63 -19.57
N PRO A 121 26.08 2.86 -18.74
CA PRO A 121 26.31 1.44 -19.02
C PRO A 121 25.01 0.66 -18.86
N THR A 122 24.85 -0.39 -19.66
CA THR A 122 23.76 -1.36 -19.50
C THR A 122 24.29 -2.64 -18.88
N PHE A 123 23.39 -3.35 -18.19
CA PHE A 123 23.67 -4.64 -17.59
C PHE A 123 23.16 -5.77 -18.48
N ASN A 124 23.71 -6.97 -18.31
CA ASN A 124 23.26 -8.12 -19.05
C ASN A 124 21.78 -8.44 -18.73
N VAL A 125 20.94 -8.50 -19.76
CA VAL A 125 19.50 -8.78 -19.65
C VAL A 125 19.23 -10.17 -19.10
N ASP A 126 20.12 -11.13 -19.36
CA ASP A 126 19.96 -12.51 -18.87
C ASP A 126 20.09 -12.63 -17.35
N ASP A 127 20.78 -11.68 -16.71
CA ASP A 127 20.91 -11.61 -15.26
C ASP A 127 19.62 -11.06 -14.59
N PHE A 128 18.72 -10.49 -15.38
CA PHE A 128 17.44 -9.98 -14.90
C PHE A 128 16.37 -11.11 -14.87
N VAL A 129 16.47 -11.94 -13.84
CA VAL A 129 15.56 -13.08 -13.66
C VAL A 129 14.32 -12.61 -12.93
N GLN A 130 13.19 -12.52 -13.63
CA GLN A 130 11.89 -12.30 -12.98
C GLN A 130 11.34 -13.62 -12.43
N PRO A 131 10.59 -13.58 -11.32
CA PRO A 131 9.90 -14.76 -10.83
C PRO A 131 8.93 -15.27 -11.89
N ASN A 132 8.72 -16.59 -11.87
CA ASN A 132 7.75 -17.20 -12.76
C ASN A 132 6.35 -16.70 -12.40
N ILE A 133 5.78 -15.88 -13.27
CA ILE A 133 4.46 -15.24 -13.06
C ILE A 133 3.40 -16.26 -13.46
N GLU A 134 2.66 -16.73 -12.48
CA GLU A 134 1.47 -17.56 -12.73
C GLU A 134 0.39 -16.68 -13.37
N LYS A 135 -0.03 -17.07 -14.57
CA LYS A 135 -1.02 -16.34 -15.36
C LYS A 135 -2.44 -16.93 -15.24
N GLU A 136 -2.53 -18.08 -14.64
CA GLU A 136 -3.77 -18.84 -14.47
C GLU A 136 -4.07 -19.02 -12.98
N GLY A 137 -5.33 -19.01 -12.63
CA GLY A 137 -5.82 -19.13 -11.26
C GLY A 137 -7.19 -18.47 -11.10
N ASP A 138 -7.74 -18.59 -9.91
CA ASP A 138 -8.98 -17.89 -9.55
C ASP A 138 -8.79 -16.39 -9.69
N SER A 139 -9.73 -15.72 -10.34
CA SER A 139 -9.59 -14.30 -10.61
C SER A 139 -10.81 -13.50 -10.23
N ILE A 140 -10.58 -12.26 -9.81
CA ILE A 140 -11.62 -11.30 -9.47
C ILE A 140 -11.29 -9.92 -10.06
N LYS A 141 -12.31 -9.19 -10.47
CA LYS A 141 -12.18 -7.81 -10.93
C LYS A 141 -12.64 -6.84 -9.86
N LEU A 142 -11.89 -5.76 -9.69
CA LEU A 142 -12.15 -4.73 -8.69
C LEU A 142 -11.99 -3.33 -9.26
N ASN A 143 -12.80 -2.41 -8.77
CA ASN A 143 -12.58 -1.00 -8.99
C ASN A 143 -11.34 -0.52 -8.23
N SER A 144 -10.41 0.13 -8.92
CA SER A 144 -9.11 0.55 -8.37
C SER A 144 -9.26 1.58 -7.25
N SER A 145 -10.16 2.55 -7.39
CA SER A 145 -10.33 3.60 -6.38
C SER A 145 -10.88 3.06 -5.06
N SER A 146 -11.78 2.07 -5.13
CA SER A 146 -12.32 1.38 -3.95
C SER A 146 -11.25 0.57 -3.24
N LEU A 147 -10.47 -0.20 -4.00
CA LEU A 147 -9.37 -1.00 -3.47
C LEU A 147 -8.27 -0.11 -2.86
N LEU A 148 -7.88 0.96 -3.58
CA LEU A 148 -6.86 1.91 -3.14
C LEU A 148 -7.21 2.53 -1.78
N ARG A 149 -8.45 3.02 -1.64
CA ARG A 149 -8.92 3.63 -0.39
C ARG A 149 -8.78 2.67 0.79
N ILE A 150 -9.16 1.41 0.60
CA ILE A 150 -9.12 0.40 1.67
C ILE A 150 -7.69 0.01 1.99
N ILE A 151 -6.83 -0.21 0.99
CA ILE A 151 -5.41 -0.54 1.19
C ILE A 151 -4.67 0.60 1.90
N VAL A 152 -4.91 1.85 1.52
CA VAL A 152 -4.29 3.03 2.19
C VAL A 152 -4.70 3.10 3.66
N SER A 153 -5.96 2.81 3.97
CA SER A 153 -6.42 2.75 5.36
C SER A 153 -5.80 1.56 6.10
N ALA A 154 -5.91 0.34 5.54
CA ALA A 154 -5.38 -0.88 6.13
C ALA A 154 -3.87 -0.81 6.43
N ASN A 155 -3.11 -0.15 5.54
CA ASN A 155 -1.65 0.00 5.72
C ASN A 155 -1.24 0.72 7.02
N LYS A 156 -2.13 1.50 7.63
CA LYS A 156 -1.87 2.19 8.90
C LYS A 156 -2.03 1.29 10.14
N PHE A 157 -2.63 0.12 9.95
CA PHE A 157 -2.97 -0.80 11.03
C PHE A 157 -2.10 -2.07 11.06
N ARG A 158 -1.28 -2.32 10.07
CA ARG A 158 -0.37 -3.46 10.08
C ARG A 158 0.86 -3.19 10.96
N VAL A 159 1.49 -4.23 11.43
CA VAL A 159 2.83 -4.12 12.06
C VAL A 159 3.84 -3.66 10.99
N SER A 160 4.69 -2.70 11.32
CA SER A 160 5.67 -2.17 10.35
C SER A 160 6.68 -3.23 9.91
N LYS A 161 7.15 -4.06 10.83
CA LYS A 161 8.04 -5.21 10.60
C LYS A 161 7.94 -6.19 11.76
N ASP A 162 7.67 -7.45 11.48
CA ASP A 162 7.71 -8.55 12.45
C ASP A 162 8.45 -9.73 11.83
N ASP A 163 9.73 -9.89 12.17
CA ASP A 163 10.58 -10.95 11.61
C ASP A 163 10.19 -12.34 12.14
N LEU A 164 9.50 -12.41 13.28
CA LEU A 164 9.03 -13.67 13.86
C LEU A 164 7.68 -14.11 13.27
N ARG A 165 6.86 -13.15 12.87
CA ARG A 165 5.52 -13.39 12.32
C ARG A 165 5.29 -12.50 11.10
N PRO A 166 5.95 -12.75 9.95
CA PRO A 166 5.88 -11.89 8.77
C PRO A 166 4.44 -11.65 8.29
N ILE A 167 3.54 -12.61 8.53
CA ILE A 167 2.13 -12.52 8.17
C ILE A 167 1.43 -11.33 8.83
N MET A 168 1.86 -10.90 10.04
CA MET A 168 1.28 -9.75 10.74
C MET A 168 1.68 -8.41 10.12
N SER A 169 2.74 -8.38 9.33
CA SER A 169 3.15 -7.21 8.56
C SER A 169 2.37 -7.06 7.24
N CYS A 170 1.50 -8.01 6.91
CA CYS A 170 0.72 -8.02 5.68
C CYS A 170 -0.64 -7.33 5.84
N ILE A 171 -1.21 -6.90 4.73
CA ILE A 171 -2.63 -6.64 4.60
C ILE A 171 -3.27 -7.94 4.10
N ASN A 172 -4.22 -8.46 4.86
CA ASN A 172 -4.95 -9.67 4.50
C ASN A 172 -6.14 -9.34 3.61
N MET A 173 -6.30 -10.10 2.54
CA MET A 173 -7.46 -10.07 1.64
C MET A 173 -8.09 -11.47 1.63
N ASN A 174 -9.24 -11.61 2.25
CA ASN A 174 -9.98 -12.86 2.32
C ASN A 174 -11.19 -12.80 1.39
N VAL A 175 -11.10 -13.52 0.28
CA VAL A 175 -12.16 -13.63 -0.73
C VAL A 175 -13.08 -14.77 -0.33
N THR A 176 -14.36 -14.49 -0.21
CA THR A 176 -15.41 -15.47 0.10
C THR A 176 -16.62 -15.19 -0.75
N ASP A 177 -17.06 -16.15 -1.55
CA ASP A 177 -18.24 -16.07 -2.42
C ASP A 177 -18.42 -14.69 -3.07
N LYS A 178 -19.16 -13.79 -2.45
CA LYS A 178 -19.52 -12.46 -2.97
C LYS A 178 -18.85 -11.29 -2.24
N THR A 179 -17.85 -11.55 -1.41
CA THR A 179 -17.20 -10.51 -0.61
C THR A 179 -15.70 -10.70 -0.53
N ILE A 180 -14.98 -9.59 -0.52
CA ILE A 180 -13.58 -9.54 -0.11
C ILE A 180 -13.52 -8.79 1.21
N GLU A 181 -13.06 -9.45 2.26
CA GLU A 181 -12.73 -8.80 3.52
C GLU A 181 -11.26 -8.41 3.51
N ILE A 182 -10.97 -7.11 3.56
CA ILE A 182 -9.60 -6.58 3.61
C ILE A 182 -9.34 -6.10 5.03
N SER A 183 -8.30 -6.62 5.66
CA SER A 183 -8.00 -6.35 7.05
C SER A 183 -6.51 -6.23 7.33
N ALA A 184 -6.19 -5.45 8.37
CA ALA A 184 -4.85 -5.33 8.92
C ALA A 184 -4.91 -5.05 10.42
N SER A 185 -3.92 -5.54 11.19
CA SER A 185 -3.85 -5.34 12.64
C SER A 185 -2.42 -5.29 13.12
N ASP A 186 -2.18 -4.41 14.09
CA ASP A 186 -0.95 -4.34 14.90
C ASP A 186 -1.10 -5.03 16.26
N MET A 187 -2.14 -5.85 16.43
CA MET A 187 -2.58 -6.53 17.66
C MET A 187 -3.23 -5.63 18.71
N MET A 188 -3.09 -4.32 18.63
CA MET A 188 -3.70 -3.35 19.53
C MET A 188 -4.81 -2.56 18.84
N SER A 189 -4.70 -2.44 17.52
CA SER A 189 -5.73 -1.86 16.67
C SER A 189 -5.97 -2.76 15.45
N LEU A 190 -7.15 -2.66 14.88
CA LEU A 190 -7.56 -3.44 13.71
C LEU A 190 -8.42 -2.58 12.79
N TYR A 191 -8.17 -2.72 11.53
CA TYR A 191 -9.03 -2.24 10.46
C TYR A 191 -9.59 -3.41 9.67
N SER A 192 -10.88 -3.40 9.36
CA SER A 192 -11.50 -4.35 8.47
C SER A 192 -12.57 -3.67 7.62
N SER A 193 -12.57 -3.95 6.33
CA SER A 193 -13.55 -3.39 5.39
C SER A 193 -13.87 -4.38 4.29
N PRO A 194 -15.15 -4.68 4.05
CA PRO A 194 -15.56 -5.52 2.94
C PRO A 194 -15.68 -4.73 1.63
N ILE A 195 -15.41 -5.42 0.52
CA ILE A 195 -15.84 -5.05 -0.83
C ILE A 195 -16.85 -6.09 -1.29
N GLU A 196 -18.04 -5.65 -1.68
CA GLU A 196 -19.04 -6.52 -2.28
C GLU A 196 -18.63 -6.82 -3.72
N LEU A 197 -18.71 -8.11 -4.09
CA LEU A 197 -18.52 -8.59 -5.45
C LEU A 197 -19.89 -8.78 -6.11
N GLY A 198 -20.01 -8.43 -7.38
CA GLY A 198 -21.26 -8.58 -8.13
C GLY A 198 -21.63 -10.04 -8.39
N GLU A 199 -20.64 -10.91 -8.44
CA GLU A 199 -20.77 -12.33 -8.79
C GLU A 199 -20.13 -13.21 -7.71
N SER A 200 -20.48 -14.51 -7.74
CA SER A 200 -19.87 -15.53 -6.89
C SER A 200 -18.48 -15.91 -7.38
N HIS A 201 -17.53 -15.98 -6.47
CA HIS A 201 -16.14 -16.31 -6.75
C HIS A 201 -15.64 -17.44 -5.85
N PRO A 202 -14.62 -18.22 -6.27
CA PRO A 202 -13.93 -19.16 -5.42
C PRO A 202 -13.32 -18.51 -4.17
N ASN A 203 -13.29 -19.23 -3.07
CA ASN A 203 -12.71 -18.76 -1.84
C ASN A 203 -11.18 -18.85 -1.89
N PHE A 204 -10.50 -17.76 -1.62
CA PHE A 204 -9.04 -17.72 -1.47
C PHE A 204 -8.57 -16.59 -0.56
N VAL A 205 -7.32 -16.67 -0.12
CA VAL A 205 -6.69 -15.67 0.75
C VAL A 205 -5.41 -15.18 0.10
N LEU A 206 -5.24 -13.86 0.11
CA LEU A 206 -4.01 -13.18 -0.29
C LEU A 206 -3.50 -12.31 0.84
N ASN A 207 -2.18 -12.23 0.97
CA ASN A 207 -1.50 -11.39 1.94
C ASN A 207 -0.56 -10.45 1.20
N LEU A 208 -0.91 -9.15 1.18
CA LEU A 208 -0.08 -8.12 0.58
C LEU A 208 1.06 -7.77 1.54
N THR A 209 2.27 -8.03 1.12
CA THR A 209 3.47 -7.71 1.90
C THR A 209 3.76 -6.21 1.90
N ASP A 210 4.51 -5.74 2.88
CA ASP A 210 4.98 -4.35 2.97
C ASP A 210 5.56 -3.83 1.65
N VAL A 211 6.45 -4.62 1.06
CA VAL A 211 7.14 -4.26 -0.20
C VAL A 211 6.21 -4.19 -1.41
N SER A 212 5.06 -4.87 -1.38
CA SER A 212 4.08 -4.85 -2.48
C SER A 212 3.09 -3.68 -2.40
N ILE A 213 2.92 -3.06 -1.24
CA ILE A 213 1.88 -2.05 -1.00
C ILE A 213 2.16 -0.75 -1.76
N ALA A 214 3.38 -0.22 -1.69
CA ALA A 214 3.74 1.04 -2.35
C ALA A 214 3.62 0.96 -3.88
N PRO A 215 4.18 -0.06 -4.58
CA PRO A 215 4.01 -0.22 -6.02
C PRO A 215 2.56 -0.47 -6.42
N LEU A 216 1.81 -1.25 -5.62
CA LEU A 216 0.39 -1.47 -5.87
C LEU A 216 -0.40 -0.15 -5.75
N LYS A 217 -0.13 0.66 -4.74
CA LYS A 217 -0.75 1.98 -4.61
C LYS A 217 -0.50 2.84 -5.83
N ASN A 218 0.77 2.97 -6.28
CA ASN A 218 1.13 3.74 -7.47
C ASN A 218 0.40 3.21 -8.72
N MET A 219 0.26 1.89 -8.86
CA MET A 219 -0.48 1.28 -9.96
C MET A 219 -1.97 1.62 -9.90
N LEU A 220 -2.61 1.51 -8.72
CA LEU A 220 -4.04 1.77 -8.52
C LEU A 220 -4.43 3.24 -8.72
N GLU A 221 -3.52 4.18 -8.51
CA GLU A 221 -3.73 5.62 -8.77
C GLU A 221 -3.87 5.95 -10.26
N HIS A 222 -3.40 5.05 -11.16
CA HIS A 222 -3.31 5.29 -12.59
C HIS A 222 -4.18 4.33 -13.43
N CYS A 223 -5.12 3.62 -12.82
CA CYS A 223 -6.04 2.74 -13.53
C CYS A 223 -7.46 2.81 -12.94
N SER A 224 -8.46 2.40 -13.72
CA SER A 224 -9.86 2.35 -13.27
C SER A 224 -10.23 1.02 -12.63
N GLU A 225 -9.69 -0.07 -13.16
CA GLU A 225 -9.98 -1.43 -12.73
C GLU A 225 -8.71 -2.28 -12.68
N VAL A 226 -8.73 -3.26 -11.81
CA VAL A 226 -7.69 -4.29 -11.72
C VAL A 226 -8.30 -5.68 -11.66
N THR A 227 -7.58 -6.65 -12.20
CA THR A 227 -7.87 -8.08 -12.03
C THR A 227 -6.83 -8.67 -11.10
N ILE A 228 -7.27 -9.30 -10.02
CA ILE A 228 -6.42 -10.08 -9.12
C ILE A 228 -6.52 -11.54 -9.57
N ILE A 229 -5.38 -12.20 -9.76
CA ILE A 229 -5.25 -13.60 -10.12
C ILE A 229 -4.52 -14.30 -8.98
N ASN A 230 -5.17 -15.30 -8.41
CA ASN A 230 -4.64 -16.12 -7.32
C ASN A 230 -4.04 -17.40 -7.87
N GLY A 231 -2.73 -17.43 -8.13
CA GLY A 231 -2.00 -18.63 -8.51
C GLY A 231 -1.64 -19.51 -7.30
N GLU A 232 -0.89 -20.57 -7.51
CA GLU A 232 -0.51 -21.50 -6.44
C GLU A 232 0.53 -20.92 -5.48
N ARG A 233 1.65 -20.41 -6.02
CA ARG A 233 2.79 -19.89 -5.24
C ARG A 233 2.91 -18.36 -5.25
N SER A 234 2.23 -17.74 -6.19
CA SER A 234 2.25 -16.30 -6.38
C SER A 234 0.84 -15.76 -6.62
N PHE A 235 0.69 -14.47 -6.57
CA PHE A 235 -0.50 -13.78 -7.06
C PHE A 235 -0.10 -12.67 -8.01
N THR A 236 -1.02 -12.31 -8.88
CA THR A 236 -0.82 -11.22 -9.85
C THR A 236 -1.98 -10.24 -9.79
N ILE A 237 -1.67 -8.95 -9.75
CA ILE A 237 -2.63 -7.87 -9.89
C ILE A 237 -2.31 -7.15 -11.18
N LYS A 238 -3.25 -7.11 -12.12
CA LYS A 238 -3.04 -6.49 -13.43
C LYS A 238 -4.11 -5.46 -13.75
N SER A 239 -3.71 -4.39 -14.40
CA SER A 239 -4.56 -3.44 -15.14
C SER A 239 -4.35 -3.61 -16.65
N ASP A 240 -4.91 -2.71 -17.46
CA ASP A 240 -4.72 -2.73 -18.91
C ASP A 240 -3.26 -2.51 -19.32
N ASP A 241 -2.49 -1.75 -18.53
CA ASP A 241 -1.14 -1.30 -18.86
C ASP A 241 -0.07 -1.59 -17.80
N ALA A 242 -0.45 -2.17 -16.65
CA ALA A 242 0.49 -2.52 -15.58
C ALA A 242 0.17 -3.89 -14.97
N MET A 243 1.21 -4.53 -14.44
CA MET A 243 1.11 -5.83 -13.80
C MET A 243 2.10 -5.92 -12.63
N LEU A 244 1.58 -6.22 -11.45
CA LEU A 244 2.35 -6.52 -10.25
C LEU A 244 2.18 -8.00 -9.94
N SER A 245 3.28 -8.71 -9.71
CA SER A 245 3.27 -10.11 -9.26
C SER A 245 4.11 -10.24 -8.00
N ALA A 246 3.63 -11.00 -7.04
CA ALA A 246 4.31 -11.21 -5.77
C ALA A 246 4.22 -12.67 -5.31
N VAL A 247 5.28 -13.13 -4.67
CA VAL A 247 5.32 -14.44 -4.01
C VAL A 247 4.40 -14.41 -2.79
N LYS A 248 3.64 -15.47 -2.57
CA LYS A 248 2.77 -15.59 -1.40
C LYS A 248 3.58 -15.77 -0.12
N VAL A 249 3.17 -15.08 0.94
CA VAL A 249 3.73 -15.28 2.28
C VAL A 249 3.06 -16.49 2.91
N GLU A 250 3.87 -17.40 3.41
CA GLU A 250 3.38 -18.56 4.16
C GLU A 250 2.86 -18.14 5.54
N GLY A 251 1.83 -18.85 5.99
CA GLY A 251 1.21 -18.64 7.29
C GLY A 251 -0.28 -18.31 7.20
N ARG A 252 -0.96 -18.44 8.33
CA ARG A 252 -2.38 -18.14 8.46
C ARG A 252 -2.56 -16.81 9.17
N TYR A 253 -3.20 -15.86 8.50
CA TYR A 253 -3.61 -14.60 9.12
C TYR A 253 -4.65 -14.87 10.23
N PRO A 254 -4.63 -14.17 11.37
CA PRO A 254 -5.61 -14.34 12.44
C PRO A 254 -7.05 -14.15 11.94
N ASN A 255 -7.97 -14.87 12.54
CA ASN A 255 -9.40 -14.71 12.19
C ASN A 255 -9.92 -13.38 12.74
N VAL A 256 -9.99 -12.37 11.87
CA VAL A 256 -10.44 -11.02 12.20
C VAL A 256 -11.88 -11.00 12.74
N LYS A 257 -12.77 -11.81 12.17
CA LYS A 257 -14.18 -11.84 12.60
C LYS A 257 -14.36 -12.31 14.04
N SER A 258 -13.46 -13.13 14.55
CA SER A 258 -13.54 -13.65 15.91
C SER A 258 -13.15 -12.64 16.99
N VAL A 259 -12.44 -11.57 16.62
CA VAL A 259 -12.01 -10.53 17.58
C VAL A 259 -12.89 -9.28 17.55
N ILE A 260 -13.81 -9.18 16.58
CA ILE A 260 -14.77 -8.09 16.51
C ILE A 260 -15.97 -8.43 17.40
N PRO A 261 -16.16 -7.71 18.52
CA PRO A 261 -17.26 -8.01 19.41
C PRO A 261 -18.62 -7.62 18.80
N GLN A 262 -19.64 -8.40 19.14
CA GLN A 262 -21.04 -8.04 18.89
C GLN A 262 -21.61 -7.58 20.23
N TYR A 263 -21.80 -6.28 20.36
CA TYR A 263 -22.33 -5.71 21.60
C TYR A 263 -23.86 -5.56 21.52
N GLU A 264 -24.59 -6.25 22.41
CA GLU A 264 -26.02 -6.05 22.61
C GLU A 264 -26.15 -4.96 23.65
N ASN A 265 -25.75 -4.66 24.63
CA ASN A 265 -25.90 -3.54 25.57
C ASN A 265 -24.57 -2.75 25.63
N CYS A 266 -24.47 -1.71 24.84
CA CYS A 266 -23.27 -0.91 24.71
C CYS A 266 -23.58 0.57 24.79
N THR A 267 -22.57 1.34 25.11
CA THR A 267 -22.62 2.79 25.01
C THR A 267 -22.19 3.23 23.62
N ARG A 268 -22.91 4.18 23.07
CA ARG A 268 -22.59 4.86 21.81
C ARG A 268 -22.32 6.31 22.08
N ILE A 269 -21.21 6.81 21.55
CA ILE A 269 -20.78 8.19 21.69
C ILE A 269 -20.59 8.74 20.29
N CYS A 270 -21.46 9.67 19.86
CA CYS A 270 -21.32 10.36 18.60
C CYS A 270 -20.56 11.68 18.83
N VAL A 271 -19.47 11.88 18.07
CA VAL A 271 -18.62 13.07 18.19
C VAL A 271 -18.21 13.60 16.84
N ASN A 272 -17.97 14.91 16.76
CA ASN A 272 -17.39 15.53 15.57
C ASN A 272 -15.92 15.13 15.44
N VAL A 273 -15.54 14.62 14.26
CA VAL A 273 -14.18 14.07 13.98
C VAL A 273 -13.11 15.14 14.15
N LYS A 274 -13.35 16.34 13.64
CA LYS A 274 -12.36 17.44 13.67
C LYS A 274 -12.12 17.93 15.10
N GLU A 275 -13.17 18.12 15.88
CA GLU A 275 -13.09 18.55 17.27
C GLU A 275 -12.38 17.50 18.12
N PHE A 276 -12.82 16.24 18.03
CA PHE A 276 -12.22 15.13 18.74
C PHE A 276 -10.74 14.92 18.36
N THR A 277 -10.41 15.00 17.06
CA THR A 277 -9.01 14.90 16.59
C THR A 277 -8.14 16.00 17.18
N ASN A 278 -8.64 17.24 17.24
CA ASN A 278 -7.91 18.38 17.80
C ASN A 278 -7.72 18.23 19.31
N ALA A 279 -8.73 17.77 20.04
CA ALA A 279 -8.63 17.50 21.47
C ALA A 279 -7.56 16.41 21.77
N VAL A 280 -7.63 15.27 21.05
CA VAL A 280 -6.61 14.21 21.20
C VAL A 280 -5.21 14.71 20.85
N LYS A 281 -5.04 15.53 19.81
CA LYS A 281 -3.74 16.12 19.45
C LYS A 281 -3.21 17.04 20.54
N ARG A 282 -4.04 17.92 21.13
CA ARG A 282 -3.61 18.79 22.24
C ARG A 282 -3.23 17.98 23.47
N CYS A 283 -4.04 16.98 23.84
CA CYS A 283 -3.71 16.07 24.93
C CYS A 283 -2.43 15.29 24.68
N SER A 284 -2.17 14.86 23.45
CA SER A 284 -0.95 14.09 23.13
C SER A 284 0.35 14.87 23.34
N MET A 285 0.33 16.22 23.34
CA MET A 285 1.52 17.06 23.56
C MET A 285 2.04 16.98 24.99
N ASN A 286 1.15 16.70 25.95
CA ASN A 286 1.47 16.62 27.37
C ASN A 286 1.22 15.21 27.94
N ALA A 287 1.04 14.20 27.10
CA ALA A 287 0.95 12.83 27.54
C ALA A 287 2.34 12.28 27.91
N ASP A 288 2.38 11.42 28.90
CA ASP A 288 3.59 10.67 29.25
C ASP A 288 4.17 10.00 28.01
N LYS A 289 5.47 10.17 27.76
CA LYS A 289 6.14 9.69 26.55
C LYS A 289 6.29 8.17 26.50
N SER A 290 6.36 7.53 27.65
CA SER A 290 6.54 6.08 27.74
C SER A 290 5.21 5.35 27.55
N ALA A 291 4.15 5.80 28.21
CA ALA A 291 2.81 5.23 28.09
C ALA A 291 2.10 5.68 26.81
N SER A 292 2.27 6.96 26.45
CA SER A 292 1.67 7.57 25.23
C SER A 292 0.13 7.47 25.21
N ILE A 293 -0.52 7.74 26.35
CA ILE A 293 -1.93 7.47 26.60
C ILE A 293 -2.74 8.77 26.65
N VAL A 294 -3.98 8.69 26.16
CA VAL A 294 -5.06 9.63 26.44
C VAL A 294 -6.22 8.86 27.05
N THR A 295 -6.91 9.50 28.00
CA THR A 295 -8.11 8.98 28.65
C THR A 295 -9.32 9.74 28.12
N ILE A 296 -10.35 9.01 27.78
CA ILE A 296 -11.67 9.53 27.40
C ILE A 296 -12.64 9.16 28.49
N GLU A 297 -13.34 10.13 29.05
CA GLU A 297 -14.27 9.97 30.16
C GLU A 297 -15.54 10.78 29.90
N SER A 298 -16.66 10.36 30.40
CA SER A 298 -17.91 11.14 30.38
C SER A 298 -18.62 11.09 31.71
N ASN A 299 -18.86 12.26 32.26
CA ASN A 299 -19.67 12.46 33.46
C ASN A 299 -21.04 13.09 33.13
N THR A 300 -21.27 13.43 31.85
CA THR A 300 -22.51 14.02 31.35
C THR A 300 -22.88 13.47 29.98
N PRO A 301 -24.15 13.46 29.58
CA PRO A 301 -24.53 12.98 28.27
C PRO A 301 -24.17 13.95 27.11
N SER A 302 -23.72 15.17 27.39
CA SER A 302 -23.54 16.23 26.40
C SER A 302 -22.12 16.44 25.94
N PHE A 303 -21.13 16.00 26.71
CA PHE A 303 -19.73 16.10 26.36
C PHE A 303 -18.89 14.97 26.94
N ILE A 304 -17.79 14.67 26.26
CA ILE A 304 -16.71 13.81 26.77
C ILE A 304 -15.52 14.66 27.16
N GLU A 305 -14.82 14.25 28.20
CA GLU A 305 -13.52 14.77 28.59
C GLU A 305 -12.44 13.91 27.93
N VAL A 306 -11.47 14.54 27.28
CA VAL A 306 -10.24 13.94 26.78
C VAL A 306 -9.10 14.47 27.61
N SER A 307 -8.38 13.62 28.29
CA SER A 307 -7.32 14.04 29.20
C SER A 307 -6.03 13.24 28.99
N SER A 308 -4.93 13.85 29.40
CA SER A 308 -3.61 13.24 29.48
C SER A 308 -2.84 13.77 30.69
N ASN A 309 -1.95 12.95 31.23
CA ASN A 309 -1.13 13.30 32.36
C ASN A 309 0.29 12.76 32.16
N ASP A 310 1.28 13.58 32.56
CA ASP A 310 2.69 13.22 32.67
C ASP A 310 3.15 13.56 34.10
N ILE A 311 3.13 12.57 34.97
CA ILE A 311 3.42 12.72 36.39
C ILE A 311 4.87 13.15 36.61
N ASP A 312 5.80 12.63 35.82
CA ASP A 312 7.23 12.89 35.96
C ASP A 312 7.58 14.36 35.71
N TYR A 313 6.86 15.00 34.80
CA TYR A 313 7.05 16.41 34.43
C TYR A 313 5.95 17.33 34.96
N ASN A 314 5.04 16.83 35.78
CA ASN A 314 3.90 17.55 36.35
C ASN A 314 3.08 18.33 35.30
N LYS A 315 2.78 17.65 34.16
CA LYS A 315 2.00 18.19 33.05
C LYS A 315 0.67 17.46 32.96
N SER A 316 -0.38 18.22 32.69
CA SER A 316 -1.70 17.66 32.41
C SER A 316 -2.40 18.50 31.35
N THR A 317 -3.28 17.87 30.60
CA THR A 317 -4.17 18.55 29.66
C THR A 317 -5.54 17.92 29.76
N ILE A 318 -6.55 18.78 29.77
CA ILE A 318 -7.96 18.40 29.77
C ILE A 318 -8.65 19.19 28.65
N GLU A 319 -9.42 18.50 27.82
CA GLU A 319 -10.19 19.03 26.72
C GLU A 319 -11.61 18.49 26.76
N TYR A 320 -12.59 19.30 26.43
CA TYR A 320 -13.98 18.90 26.35
C TYR A 320 -14.42 18.87 24.90
N VAL A 321 -15.15 17.82 24.52
CA VAL A 321 -15.69 17.65 23.16
C VAL A 321 -17.16 17.34 23.28
N ASP A 322 -17.97 18.15 22.63
CA ASP A 322 -19.43 17.94 22.59
C ASP A 322 -19.75 16.57 21.97
N CYS A 323 -20.73 15.87 22.53
CA CYS A 323 -21.15 14.57 22.06
C CYS A 323 -22.64 14.33 22.28
N GLU A 324 -23.15 13.34 21.54
CA GLU A 324 -24.42 12.68 21.84
C GLU A 324 -24.09 11.30 22.43
N LEU A 325 -24.47 11.06 23.68
CA LEU A 325 -24.18 9.84 24.40
C LEU A 325 -25.47 9.03 24.63
N ASP A 326 -25.47 7.80 24.15
CA ASP A 326 -26.51 6.81 24.38
C ASP A 326 -25.94 5.63 25.21
N GLY A 327 -26.45 5.45 26.40
CA GLY A 327 -25.99 4.45 27.37
C GLY A 327 -25.21 5.05 28.55
N ASN A 328 -24.61 4.17 29.36
CA ASN A 328 -23.79 4.56 30.50
C ASN A 328 -22.32 4.35 30.16
N PHE A 329 -21.54 5.39 30.30
CA PHE A 329 -20.12 5.37 30.02
C PHE A 329 -19.34 5.97 31.20
N ASN A 330 -18.27 5.29 31.63
CA ASN A 330 -17.35 5.82 32.61
C ASN A 330 -16.10 6.38 31.90
N LYS A 331 -15.16 5.51 31.58
CA LYS A 331 -13.90 5.91 30.92
C LYS A 331 -13.29 4.75 30.17
N PHE A 332 -12.40 5.08 29.25
CA PHE A 332 -11.38 4.19 28.70
C PHE A 332 -10.10 4.97 28.37
N SER A 333 -8.97 4.28 28.40
CA SER A 333 -7.67 4.85 28.04
C SER A 333 -7.13 4.15 26.79
N VAL A 334 -6.50 4.91 25.89
CA VAL A 334 -5.96 4.39 24.64
C VAL A 334 -4.64 5.07 24.27
N LYS A 335 -3.81 4.42 23.49
CA LYS A 335 -2.64 5.09 22.90
C LYS A 335 -3.08 6.14 21.89
N TYR A 336 -2.65 7.39 22.09
CA TYR A 336 -3.06 8.50 21.23
C TYR A 336 -2.65 8.29 19.76
N ALA A 337 -1.52 7.65 19.49
CA ALA A 337 -1.08 7.38 18.12
C ALA A 337 -2.07 6.46 17.37
N GLN A 338 -2.61 5.45 18.03
CA GLN A 338 -3.56 4.51 17.43
C GLN A 338 -4.90 5.18 17.12
N ILE A 339 -5.46 5.93 18.07
CA ILE A 339 -6.71 6.64 17.82
C ILE A 339 -6.55 7.72 16.74
N LEU A 340 -5.44 8.45 16.70
CA LEU A 340 -5.14 9.41 15.63
C LEU A 340 -4.98 8.73 14.26
N ASN A 341 -4.41 7.53 14.21
CA ASN A 341 -4.35 6.74 12.98
C ASN A 341 -5.76 6.42 12.48
N ILE A 342 -6.66 5.98 13.37
CA ILE A 342 -8.07 5.73 13.03
C ILE A 342 -8.72 7.01 12.50
N LEU A 343 -8.67 8.11 13.25
CA LEU A 343 -9.27 9.39 12.88
C LEU A 343 -8.76 9.92 11.54
N SER A 344 -7.50 9.66 11.20
CA SER A 344 -6.91 10.04 9.91
C SER A 344 -7.44 9.23 8.71
N CYS A 345 -8.16 8.12 8.93
CA CYS A 345 -8.81 7.31 7.91
C CYS A 345 -10.27 7.70 7.68
N ILE A 346 -10.87 8.40 8.62
CA ILE A 346 -12.27 8.81 8.61
C ILE A 346 -12.47 9.97 7.64
N LYS A 347 -13.59 9.94 6.92
CA LYS A 347 -13.98 10.98 5.96
C LYS A 347 -15.29 11.67 6.29
N SER A 348 -16.08 11.09 7.18
CA SER A 348 -17.31 11.73 7.68
C SER A 348 -16.99 12.85 8.65
N ASP A 349 -17.95 13.74 8.85
CA ASP A 349 -17.87 14.80 9.85
C ASP A 349 -18.01 14.25 11.27
N ASN A 350 -18.78 13.17 11.43
CA ASN A 350 -19.03 12.53 12.72
C ASN A 350 -18.62 11.06 12.70
N ILE A 351 -18.29 10.55 13.87
CA ILE A 351 -18.06 9.12 14.15
C ILE A 351 -18.90 8.65 15.31
N THR A 352 -19.18 7.37 15.33
CA THR A 352 -19.75 6.68 16.50
C THR A 352 -18.70 5.79 17.15
N ILE A 353 -18.35 6.09 18.39
CA ILE A 353 -17.50 5.27 19.26
C ILE A 353 -18.42 4.35 20.05
N ILE A 354 -18.17 3.04 20.01
CA ILE A 354 -18.97 2.01 20.64
C ILE A 354 -18.10 1.28 21.65
N THR A 355 -18.51 1.25 22.91
CA THR A 355 -17.80 0.58 23.99
C THR A 355 -18.79 -0.06 24.97
N LYS A 356 -18.37 -1.08 25.71
CA LYS A 356 -19.18 -1.74 26.73
C LYS A 356 -18.60 -1.51 28.13
N SER A 357 -17.29 -1.55 28.27
CA SER A 357 -16.61 -1.30 29.55
C SER A 357 -15.20 -0.75 29.31
N GLU A 358 -14.52 -0.38 30.37
CA GLU A 358 -13.11 0.09 30.34
C GLU A 358 -12.12 -0.93 29.77
N ARG A 359 -12.49 -2.21 29.76
CA ARG A 359 -11.60 -3.34 29.39
C ARG A 359 -11.96 -3.95 28.05
N ASP A 360 -13.13 -3.64 27.53
CA ASP A 360 -13.61 -4.24 26.28
C ASP A 360 -13.06 -3.48 25.06
N PRO A 361 -12.88 -4.14 23.92
CA PRO A 361 -12.48 -3.49 22.68
C PRO A 361 -13.42 -2.34 22.30
N ILE A 362 -12.85 -1.26 21.80
CA ILE A 362 -13.59 -0.09 21.35
C ILE A 362 -13.79 -0.18 19.85
N ILE A 363 -15.02 -0.06 19.37
CA ILE A 363 -15.34 -0.02 17.95
C ILE A 363 -15.59 1.42 17.56
N ILE A 364 -14.97 1.86 16.47
CA ILE A 364 -15.23 3.16 15.85
C ILE A 364 -15.86 2.93 14.48
N ARG A 365 -16.95 3.64 14.21
CA ARG A 365 -17.69 3.57 12.94
C ARG A 365 -17.65 4.92 12.23
N ASP A 366 -17.35 4.87 10.95
CA ASP A 366 -17.46 5.99 10.03
C ASP A 366 -18.85 6.01 9.38
N GLU A 367 -19.56 7.10 9.45
CA GLU A 367 -20.91 7.22 8.91
C GLU A 367 -20.95 7.05 7.38
N LEU A 368 -19.92 7.48 6.67
CA LEU A 368 -19.79 7.33 5.21
C LEU A 368 -19.31 5.95 4.80
N ALA A 369 -18.54 5.27 5.65
CA ALA A 369 -17.99 3.95 5.40
C ALA A 369 -18.59 2.91 6.39
N LYS A 370 -19.90 2.83 6.45
CA LYS A 370 -20.67 2.05 7.45
C LYS A 370 -20.26 0.58 7.60
N LYS A 371 -19.72 -0.03 6.53
CA LYS A 371 -19.25 -1.41 6.55
C LYS A 371 -17.82 -1.56 7.07
N SER A 372 -17.03 -0.47 7.11
CA SER A 372 -15.69 -0.48 7.67
C SER A 372 -15.73 -0.50 9.19
N ILE A 373 -14.83 -1.26 9.79
CA ILE A 373 -14.69 -1.41 11.24
C ILE A 373 -13.29 -0.97 11.60
N TYR A 374 -13.21 -0.08 12.57
CA TYR A 374 -11.99 0.26 13.28
C TYR A 374 -12.14 -0.24 14.71
N LEU A 375 -11.23 -1.08 15.16
CA LEU A 375 -11.20 -1.61 16.51
C LEU A 375 -9.93 -1.15 17.21
N LEU A 376 -10.05 -0.79 18.46
CA LEU A 376 -8.96 -0.33 19.31
C LEU A 376 -9.03 -1.03 20.66
N MET A 377 -7.93 -1.61 21.10
CA MET A 377 -7.83 -2.20 22.42
C MET A 377 -7.58 -1.11 23.47
N PRO A 378 -8.33 -1.08 24.57
CA PRO A 378 -8.06 -0.15 25.66
C PRO A 378 -6.73 -0.48 26.33
N PHE A 379 -6.09 0.56 26.84
CA PHE A 379 -4.93 0.42 27.72
C PHE A 379 -5.42 0.28 29.17
N LEU A 380 -5.02 -0.80 29.80
CA LEU A 380 -5.34 -1.05 31.21
C LEU A 380 -4.18 -0.53 32.07
N SER A 381 -4.40 0.58 32.78
CA SER A 381 -3.47 0.97 33.87
C SER A 381 -3.63 -0.01 34.99
N ILE A 382 -2.54 -0.62 35.42
CA ILE A 382 -2.45 -1.48 36.58
C ILE A 382 -2.48 -0.63 37.85
#